data_d1a4c320c8b1766c422f7a9fa2570097
#
_entry.id   d1a4c320c8b1766c422f7a9fa2570097
#
_cell.length_a   1.000
_cell.length_b   1.000
_cell.length_c   1.000
_cell.angle_alpha   90.00
_cell.angle_beta   90.00
_cell.angle_gamma   90.00
#
_symmetry.space_group_name_H-M   'P 1'
#
loop_
_entity.id
_entity.type
_entity.pdbx_description
1 polymer ?
#
loop_
_entity_poly.entity_id
_entity_poly.type
_entity_poly.pdbx_seq_one_letter_code
_entity_poly.pdbx_strand_id
1 'polypeptide(L)'
;MFEGIKLFFRRLRLFPHFLMCVGVDMIKWIKGRRWQVFEGWGLHIYLGAFGQGKTCSMVRDAYAQCCKYKELQILTNLKLCNFPKHTVIKTLTCARDILNAPDNTLVLIDEIGTIFNSRDFAKSKESVPKLLFQHICQCRHRHLMIYGTVQRWGFLDKQLRDITSDVTVCSAWFPHPFSRMITNRIYDAYEYDLFCANPLRPLLTLSATAYIQTDKVRGLYDTKEMVDTLLQMEYVDDSEVLANQAGVVPDLVQPEEKKQQRKTRNAMSRGGLL
;
A
#
# COMPACT_ATOMS: atom_id res chain seq x y z
N MET A 1 -24.00 12.34 34.67
CA MET A 1 -25.36 12.06 34.13
C MET A 1 -25.97 13.29 33.43
N PHE A 2 -26.04 14.47 34.06
CA PHE A 2 -26.66 15.70 33.51
C PHE A 2 -26.04 16.21 32.19
N GLU A 3 -24.75 16.09 31.97
CA GLU A 3 -24.06 16.54 30.74
C GLU A 3 -24.49 15.70 29.51
N GLY A 4 -24.67 14.39 29.68
CA GLY A 4 -25.17 13.51 28.62
C GLY A 4 -26.60 13.85 28.18
N ILE A 5 -27.46 14.20 29.14
CA ILE A 5 -28.86 14.59 28.87
C ILE A 5 -28.89 15.93 28.13
N LYS A 6 -28.11 16.94 28.54
CA LYS A 6 -27.99 18.22 27.83
C LYS A 6 -27.49 18.04 26.38
N LEU A 7 -26.52 17.18 26.20
CA LEU A 7 -25.97 16.86 24.86
C LEU A 7 -27.02 16.17 23.98
N PHE A 8 -27.81 15.26 24.54
CA PHE A 8 -28.90 14.60 23.82
C PHE A 8 -29.97 15.59 23.35
N PHE A 9 -30.48 16.47 24.21
CA PHE A 9 -31.44 17.50 23.80
C PHE A 9 -30.88 18.49 22.79
N ARG A 10 -29.60 18.86 22.92
CA ARG A 10 -28.91 19.71 21.91
C ARG A 10 -28.84 19.02 20.54
N ARG A 11 -28.52 17.73 20.50
CA ARG A 11 -28.52 16.93 19.26
C ARG A 11 -29.92 16.82 18.65
N LEU A 12 -30.91 16.57 19.48
CA LEU A 12 -32.33 16.47 19.06
C LEU A 12 -32.82 17.77 18.42
N ARG A 13 -32.45 18.92 18.96
CA ARG A 13 -32.78 20.23 18.39
C ARG A 13 -32.12 20.48 17.04
N LEU A 14 -30.92 19.93 16.80
CA LEU A 14 -30.19 20.06 15.55
C LEU A 14 -30.67 19.06 14.48
N PHE A 15 -31.41 18.02 14.88
CA PHE A 15 -31.80 16.91 14.02
C PHE A 15 -32.63 17.35 12.77
N PRO A 16 -33.62 18.26 12.87
CA PRO A 16 -34.36 18.72 11.68
C PRO A 16 -33.45 19.43 10.66
N HIS A 17 -32.53 20.26 11.15
CA HIS A 17 -31.57 20.94 10.28
C HIS A 17 -30.61 19.93 9.63
N PHE A 18 -30.14 18.94 10.36
CA PHE A 18 -29.33 17.84 9.84
C PHE A 18 -30.07 17.09 8.71
N LEU A 19 -31.34 16.73 8.89
CA LEU A 19 -32.14 16.05 7.85
C LEU A 19 -32.28 16.91 6.58
N MET A 20 -32.46 18.21 6.74
CA MET A 20 -32.51 19.13 5.59
C MET A 20 -31.19 19.16 4.83
N CYS A 21 -30.05 19.25 5.53
CA CYS A 21 -28.72 19.21 4.92
C CYS A 21 -28.49 17.89 4.19
N VAL A 22 -28.82 16.75 4.82
CA VAL A 22 -28.71 15.41 4.19
C VAL A 22 -29.58 15.33 2.93
N GLY A 23 -30.80 15.89 2.95
CA GLY A 23 -31.68 15.94 1.77
C GLY A 23 -31.06 16.73 0.62
N VAL A 24 -30.47 17.90 0.92
CA VAL A 24 -29.77 18.71 -0.08
C VAL A 24 -28.55 17.96 -0.65
N ASP A 25 -27.77 17.33 0.20
CA ASP A 25 -26.59 16.57 -0.21
C ASP A 25 -26.97 15.36 -1.08
N MET A 26 -28.07 14.66 -0.69
CA MET A 26 -28.60 13.54 -1.49
C MET A 26 -29.08 13.99 -2.88
N ILE A 27 -29.76 15.15 -2.97
CA ILE A 27 -30.19 15.70 -4.26
C ILE A 27 -28.97 16.08 -5.12
N LYS A 28 -27.95 16.72 -4.54
CA LYS A 28 -26.70 17.03 -5.23
C LYS A 28 -25.99 15.78 -5.71
N TRP A 29 -25.95 14.73 -4.87
CA TRP A 29 -25.32 13.44 -5.18
C TRP A 29 -26.04 12.75 -6.35
N ILE A 30 -27.38 12.73 -6.35
CA ILE A 30 -28.19 12.15 -7.43
C ILE A 30 -28.00 12.96 -8.73
N LYS A 31 -28.13 14.30 -8.68
CA LYS A 31 -27.97 15.17 -9.85
C LYS A 31 -26.55 15.09 -10.44
N GLY A 32 -25.52 14.99 -9.59
CA GLY A 32 -24.13 14.86 -10.00
C GLY A 32 -23.76 13.47 -10.52
N ARG A 33 -24.69 12.50 -10.53
CA ARG A 33 -24.41 11.09 -10.88
C ARG A 33 -23.18 10.51 -10.16
N ARG A 34 -22.97 10.89 -8.91
CA ARG A 34 -21.78 10.51 -8.16
C ARG A 34 -21.65 9.00 -7.91
N TRP A 35 -22.74 8.23 -8.04
CA TRP A 35 -22.67 6.77 -8.00
C TRP A 35 -21.86 6.14 -9.15
N GLN A 36 -21.56 6.90 -10.21
CA GLN A 36 -20.75 6.46 -11.35
C GLN A 36 -19.30 6.93 -11.26
N VAL A 37 -18.99 7.83 -10.32
CA VAL A 37 -17.66 8.39 -10.11
C VAL A 37 -16.97 7.62 -8.99
N PHE A 38 -15.69 7.31 -9.17
CA PHE A 38 -14.88 6.71 -8.13
C PHE A 38 -14.56 7.74 -7.05
N GLU A 39 -14.98 7.50 -5.83
CA GLU A 39 -14.71 8.36 -4.67
C GLU A 39 -13.90 7.62 -3.59
N GLY A 40 -13.28 6.49 -3.95
CA GLY A 40 -12.46 5.71 -3.03
C GLY A 40 -11.15 6.40 -2.67
N TRP A 41 -10.71 6.24 -1.44
CA TRP A 41 -9.45 6.79 -0.94
C TRP A 41 -8.96 5.99 0.26
N GLY A 42 -7.68 6.16 0.62
CA GLY A 42 -7.09 5.55 1.81
C GLY A 42 -6.17 4.39 1.51
N LEU A 43 -5.52 3.92 2.56
CA LEU A 43 -4.66 2.74 2.56
C LEU A 43 -5.41 1.58 3.19
N HIS A 44 -5.55 0.50 2.45
CA HIS A 44 -6.26 -0.72 2.85
C HIS A 44 -5.29 -1.90 2.78
N ILE A 45 -5.12 -2.63 3.87
CA ILE A 45 -4.13 -3.70 3.98
C ILE A 45 -4.79 -5.08 4.02
N TYR A 46 -4.37 -5.96 3.11
CA TYR A 46 -4.73 -7.37 3.07
C TYR A 46 -3.68 -8.18 3.82
N LEU A 47 -4.07 -8.75 4.96
CA LEU A 47 -3.20 -9.44 5.89
C LEU A 47 -3.47 -10.94 5.90
N GLY A 48 -2.42 -11.74 6.02
CA GLY A 48 -2.51 -13.19 6.21
C GLY A 48 -1.19 -13.89 5.88
N ALA A 49 -1.00 -15.11 6.37
CA ALA A 49 0.16 -15.93 6.06
C ALA A 49 0.22 -16.31 4.57
N PHE A 50 1.28 -17.01 4.17
CA PHE A 50 1.39 -17.56 2.80
C PHE A 50 0.21 -18.49 2.48
N GLY A 51 -0.29 -18.43 1.24
CA GLY A 51 -1.38 -19.29 0.77
C GLY A 51 -2.77 -18.92 1.30
N GLN A 52 -2.93 -17.87 2.12
CA GLN A 52 -4.22 -17.45 2.69
C GLN A 52 -5.07 -16.59 1.73
N GLY A 53 -4.63 -16.40 0.49
CA GLY A 53 -5.41 -15.71 -0.55
C GLY A 53 -5.39 -14.19 -0.50
N LYS A 54 -4.39 -13.54 0.15
CA LYS A 54 -4.24 -12.08 0.22
C LYS A 54 -4.27 -11.41 -1.15
N THR A 55 -3.27 -11.75 -1.99
CA THR A 55 -3.13 -11.18 -3.34
C THR A 55 -4.37 -11.44 -4.19
N CYS A 56 -4.94 -12.64 -4.10
CA CYS A 56 -6.17 -13.01 -4.80
C CYS A 56 -7.37 -12.16 -4.33
N SER A 57 -7.52 -11.92 -3.02
CA SER A 57 -8.57 -11.06 -2.47
C SER A 57 -8.41 -9.61 -2.94
N MET A 58 -7.19 -9.08 -2.83
CA MET A 58 -6.84 -7.73 -3.28
C MET A 58 -7.16 -7.52 -4.76
N VAL A 59 -6.70 -8.43 -5.63
CA VAL A 59 -6.93 -8.32 -7.09
C VAL A 59 -8.40 -8.50 -7.45
N ARG A 60 -9.12 -9.42 -6.77
CA ARG A 60 -10.57 -9.61 -6.97
C ARG A 60 -11.35 -8.34 -6.63
N ASP A 61 -11.03 -7.70 -5.52
CA ASP A 61 -11.71 -6.49 -5.08
C ASP A 61 -11.38 -5.31 -6.01
N ALA A 62 -10.13 -5.22 -6.47
CA ALA A 62 -9.72 -4.27 -7.50
C ALA A 62 -10.48 -4.48 -8.83
N TYR A 63 -10.61 -5.73 -9.28
CA TYR A 63 -11.39 -6.08 -10.45
C TYR A 63 -12.85 -5.65 -10.32
N ALA A 64 -13.46 -5.86 -9.15
CA ALA A 64 -14.84 -5.43 -8.89
C ALA A 64 -14.98 -3.91 -8.97
N GLN A 65 -14.00 -3.15 -8.45
CA GLN A 65 -13.97 -1.68 -8.55
C GLN A 65 -13.86 -1.23 -10.03
N CYS A 66 -12.98 -1.85 -10.82
CA CYS A 66 -12.84 -1.54 -12.24
C CYS A 66 -14.06 -1.88 -13.08
N CYS A 67 -14.80 -2.93 -12.72
CA CYS A 67 -16.09 -3.24 -13.36
C CYS A 67 -17.15 -2.18 -13.04
N LYS A 68 -17.11 -1.59 -11.85
CA LYS A 68 -18.08 -0.60 -11.39
C LYS A 68 -17.76 0.80 -11.93
N TYR A 69 -16.48 1.19 -11.93
CA TYR A 69 -16.03 2.53 -12.27
C TYR A 69 -15.17 2.53 -13.52
N LYS A 70 -15.68 3.08 -14.61
CA LYS A 70 -15.01 3.04 -15.92
C LYS A 70 -13.80 3.98 -16.01
N GLU A 71 -13.75 5.00 -15.16
CA GLU A 71 -12.66 6.00 -15.13
C GLU A 71 -11.47 5.57 -14.28
N LEU A 72 -11.60 4.45 -13.56
CA LEU A 72 -10.59 3.98 -12.63
C LEU A 72 -9.35 3.49 -13.39
N GLN A 73 -8.18 4.02 -13.00
CA GLN A 73 -6.89 3.56 -13.46
C GLN A 73 -6.22 2.69 -12.40
N ILE A 74 -5.37 1.77 -12.82
CA ILE A 74 -4.59 0.91 -11.93
C ILE A 74 -3.11 1.21 -12.07
N LEU A 75 -2.42 1.32 -10.94
CA LEU A 75 -0.98 1.36 -10.82
C LEU A 75 -0.53 0.17 -9.97
N THR A 76 0.32 -0.74 -10.47
CA THR A 76 0.61 -1.99 -9.77
C THR A 76 1.98 -2.57 -10.09
N ASN A 77 2.55 -3.30 -9.12
CA ASN A 77 3.73 -4.14 -9.29
C ASN A 77 3.41 -5.59 -9.71
N LEU A 78 2.13 -5.89 -9.97
CA LEU A 78 1.66 -7.20 -10.41
C LEU A 78 1.32 -7.19 -11.90
N LYS A 79 1.53 -8.30 -12.60
CA LYS A 79 0.98 -8.51 -13.93
C LYS A 79 -0.49 -8.90 -13.82
N LEU A 80 -1.37 -7.97 -14.15
CA LEU A 80 -2.82 -8.18 -14.17
C LEU A 80 -3.27 -8.70 -15.54
N CYS A 81 -4.18 -9.66 -15.51
CA CYS A 81 -4.75 -10.31 -16.69
C CYS A 81 -6.28 -10.23 -16.65
N ASN A 82 -6.92 -10.27 -17.82
CA ASN A 82 -8.38 -10.38 -17.96
C ASN A 82 -9.18 -9.26 -17.26
N PHE A 83 -8.60 -8.09 -17.08
CA PHE A 83 -9.30 -6.89 -16.57
C PHE A 83 -10.18 -6.28 -17.67
N PRO A 84 -11.18 -5.44 -17.29
CA PRO A 84 -12.04 -4.76 -18.27
C PRO A 84 -11.21 -3.94 -19.27
N LYS A 85 -11.56 -4.00 -20.56
CA LYS A 85 -10.81 -3.33 -21.65
C LYS A 85 -10.69 -1.82 -21.50
N HIS A 86 -11.56 -1.18 -20.72
CA HIS A 86 -11.53 0.26 -20.47
C HIS A 86 -10.54 0.65 -19.36
N THR A 87 -10.07 -0.31 -18.56
CA THR A 87 -9.16 -0.03 -17.45
C THR A 87 -7.74 0.19 -17.96
N VAL A 88 -7.16 1.34 -17.64
CA VAL A 88 -5.75 1.64 -17.92
C VAL A 88 -4.90 1.07 -16.79
N ILE A 89 -4.00 0.15 -17.11
CA ILE A 89 -3.09 -0.48 -16.15
C ILE A 89 -1.67 0.03 -16.43
N LYS A 90 -1.03 0.58 -15.39
CA LYS A 90 0.36 1.05 -15.42
C LYS A 90 1.20 0.25 -14.45
N THR A 91 2.46 0.03 -14.79
CA THR A 91 3.42 -0.67 -13.92
C THR A 91 3.95 0.30 -12.87
N LEU A 92 3.96 -0.15 -11.60
CA LEU A 92 4.59 0.53 -10.47
C LEU A 92 6.04 0.07 -10.38
N THR A 93 6.99 0.96 -10.59
CA THR A 93 8.42 0.69 -10.50
C THR A 93 9.07 1.33 -9.27
N CYS A 94 8.59 2.51 -8.88
CA CYS A 94 9.15 3.25 -7.75
C CYS A 94 8.06 4.02 -6.98
N ALA A 95 8.39 4.46 -5.78
CA ALA A 95 7.49 5.27 -4.95
C ALA A 95 7.07 6.60 -5.60
N ARG A 96 7.90 7.15 -6.49
CA ARG A 96 7.60 8.38 -7.24
C ARG A 96 6.44 8.20 -8.21
N ASP A 97 6.20 6.99 -8.71
CA ASP A 97 5.06 6.71 -9.59
C ASP A 97 3.72 6.93 -8.88
N ILE A 98 3.66 6.69 -7.56
CA ILE A 98 2.49 6.96 -6.73
C ILE A 98 2.27 8.46 -6.59
N LEU A 99 3.36 9.25 -6.43
CA LEU A 99 3.28 10.70 -6.35
C LEU A 99 2.72 11.32 -7.65
N ASN A 100 3.11 10.77 -8.78
CA ASN A 100 2.72 11.22 -10.12
C ASN A 100 1.45 10.53 -10.64
N ALA A 101 0.84 9.66 -9.84
CA ALA A 101 -0.40 9.00 -10.25
C ALA A 101 -1.51 10.04 -10.53
N PRO A 102 -2.31 9.89 -11.58
CA PRO A 102 -3.45 10.77 -11.82
C PRO A 102 -4.53 10.57 -10.75
N ASP A 103 -5.50 11.47 -10.72
CA ASP A 103 -6.68 11.31 -9.88
C ASP A 103 -7.48 10.07 -10.29
N ASN A 104 -8.31 9.54 -9.39
CA ASN A 104 -9.09 8.31 -9.58
C ASN A 104 -8.20 7.10 -9.90
N THR A 105 -7.10 6.92 -9.15
CA THR A 105 -6.18 5.80 -9.32
C THR A 105 -6.29 4.82 -8.15
N LEU A 106 -6.37 3.53 -8.49
CA LEU A 106 -6.23 2.41 -7.56
C LEU A 106 -4.80 1.86 -7.66
N VAL A 107 -4.05 1.96 -6.58
CA VAL A 107 -2.68 1.43 -6.49
C VAL A 107 -2.74 0.06 -5.84
N LEU A 108 -2.20 -0.96 -6.50
CA LEU A 108 -2.11 -2.32 -5.97
C LEU A 108 -0.64 -2.66 -5.74
N ILE A 109 -0.30 -2.97 -4.50
CA ILE A 109 1.07 -3.28 -4.09
C ILE A 109 1.10 -4.64 -3.41
N ASP A 110 1.64 -5.63 -4.09
CA ASP A 110 1.91 -6.90 -3.44
C ASP A 110 3.18 -6.80 -2.60
N GLU A 111 3.15 -7.34 -1.37
CA GLU A 111 4.21 -7.27 -0.37
C GLU A 111 4.66 -5.81 -0.11
N ILE A 112 3.71 -4.94 0.26
CA ILE A 112 3.95 -3.49 0.49
C ILE A 112 5.11 -3.22 1.46
N GLY A 113 5.36 -4.11 2.40
CA GLY A 113 6.47 -4.01 3.34
C GLY A 113 7.86 -4.09 2.70
N THR A 114 7.99 -4.62 1.49
CA THR A 114 9.26 -4.67 0.76
C THR A 114 9.56 -3.36 0.04
N ILE A 115 8.52 -2.69 -0.48
CA ILE A 115 8.64 -1.41 -1.18
C ILE A 115 8.83 -0.25 -0.18
N PHE A 116 8.18 -0.32 0.99
CA PHE A 116 8.22 0.71 2.03
C PHE A 116 8.96 0.22 3.28
N ASN A 117 10.19 -0.25 3.12
CA ASN A 117 11.02 -0.66 4.25
C ASN A 117 11.75 0.55 4.83
N SER A 118 11.44 0.90 6.08
CA SER A 118 12.05 2.02 6.80
C SER A 118 13.58 1.95 6.92
N ARG A 119 14.16 0.75 6.81
CA ARG A 119 15.62 0.56 6.90
C ARG A 119 16.35 1.04 5.63
N ASP A 120 15.74 0.89 4.46
CA ASP A 120 16.31 1.33 3.20
C ASP A 120 16.16 2.85 3.05
N PHE A 121 15.07 3.41 3.58
CA PHE A 121 14.84 4.85 3.64
C PHE A 121 15.77 5.60 4.59
N ALA A 122 16.23 4.97 5.68
CA ALA A 122 17.16 5.61 6.62
C ALA A 122 18.57 5.83 6.03
N LYS A 123 18.92 5.12 4.95
CA LYS A 123 20.21 5.26 4.26
C LYS A 123 20.20 6.31 3.14
N SER A 124 19.04 6.62 2.56
CA SER A 124 18.91 7.64 1.53
C SER A 124 18.71 9.00 2.17
N LYS A 125 19.57 9.97 1.86
CA LYS A 125 19.44 11.38 2.29
C LYS A 125 18.26 12.10 1.61
N GLU A 126 17.44 11.42 0.82
CA GLU A 126 16.36 12.02 0.08
C GLU A 126 15.02 11.96 0.83
N SER A 127 14.29 13.07 0.78
CA SER A 127 13.00 13.30 1.45
C SER A 127 11.79 12.56 0.83
N VAL A 128 12.02 11.58 -0.04
CA VAL A 128 10.96 10.82 -0.73
C VAL A 128 9.99 10.12 0.21
N PRO A 129 10.42 9.47 1.30
CA PRO A 129 9.50 8.84 2.23
C PRO A 129 8.53 9.83 2.87
N LYS A 130 9.02 11.01 3.26
CA LYS A 130 8.19 12.05 3.89
C LYS A 130 7.17 12.63 2.90
N LEU A 131 7.58 12.89 1.68
CA LEU A 131 6.69 13.36 0.61
C LEU A 131 5.63 12.32 0.26
N LEU A 132 6.01 11.05 0.15
CA LEU A 132 5.08 9.98 -0.12
C LEU A 132 4.05 9.83 1.01
N PHE A 133 4.51 9.86 2.27
CA PHE A 133 3.64 9.82 3.43
C PHE A 133 2.64 10.98 3.42
N GLN A 134 3.11 12.23 3.17
CA GLN A 134 2.24 13.38 3.02
C GLN A 134 1.21 13.22 1.89
N HIS A 135 1.63 12.60 0.78
CA HIS A 135 0.77 12.37 -0.36
C HIS A 135 -0.33 11.33 -0.05
N ILE A 136 0.03 10.25 0.65
CA ILE A 136 -0.95 9.26 1.12
C ILE A 136 -1.92 9.91 2.11
N CYS A 137 -1.48 10.81 2.99
CA CYS A 137 -2.37 11.56 3.87
C CYS A 137 -3.36 12.47 3.09
N GLN A 138 -3.01 12.89 1.88
CA GLN A 138 -3.84 13.73 1.01
C GLN A 138 -4.63 12.93 -0.04
N CYS A 139 -4.58 11.61 -0.01
CA CYS A 139 -5.20 10.71 -1.00
C CYS A 139 -6.72 10.96 -1.18
N ARG A 140 -7.42 11.46 -0.15
CA ARG A 140 -8.86 11.77 -0.20
C ARG A 140 -9.22 12.79 -1.28
N HIS A 141 -8.41 13.83 -1.47
CA HIS A 141 -8.71 14.89 -2.43
C HIS A 141 -8.49 14.46 -3.88
N ARG A 142 -7.65 13.44 -4.08
CA ARG A 142 -7.30 12.91 -5.40
C ARG A 142 -8.04 11.61 -5.73
N HIS A 143 -8.87 11.12 -4.82
CA HIS A 143 -9.51 9.82 -4.94
C HIS A 143 -8.48 8.71 -5.24
N LEU A 144 -7.37 8.73 -4.48
CA LEU A 144 -6.31 7.75 -4.55
C LEU A 144 -6.54 6.67 -3.49
N MET A 145 -6.79 5.44 -3.92
CA MET A 145 -6.96 4.29 -3.04
C MET A 145 -5.78 3.35 -3.21
N ILE A 146 -5.20 2.92 -2.11
CA ILE A 146 -4.03 2.05 -2.10
C ILE A 146 -4.41 0.73 -1.42
N TYR A 147 -4.26 -0.37 -2.15
CA TYR A 147 -4.36 -1.72 -1.63
C TYR A 147 -2.97 -2.32 -1.49
N GLY A 148 -2.62 -2.78 -0.30
CA GLY A 148 -1.36 -3.43 -0.04
C GLY A 148 -1.54 -4.81 0.57
N THR A 149 -0.67 -5.76 0.25
CA THR A 149 -0.63 -7.03 0.96
C THR A 149 0.54 -7.06 1.94
N VAL A 150 0.35 -7.73 3.05
CA VAL A 150 1.41 -7.96 4.05
C VAL A 150 1.18 -9.32 4.73
N GLN A 151 2.25 -9.99 5.12
CA GLN A 151 2.14 -11.30 5.76
C GLN A 151 1.82 -11.19 7.24
N ARG A 152 2.39 -10.21 7.92
CA ARG A 152 2.19 -9.92 9.34
C ARG A 152 2.09 -8.43 9.56
N TRP A 153 1.19 -8.02 10.42
CA TRP A 153 0.96 -6.61 10.74
C TRP A 153 2.23 -5.86 11.18
N GLY A 154 3.09 -6.51 11.96
CA GLY A 154 4.36 -5.95 12.41
C GLY A 154 5.42 -5.76 11.33
N PHE A 155 5.23 -6.28 10.10
CA PHE A 155 6.13 -6.05 8.97
C PHE A 155 5.84 -4.72 8.26
N LEU A 156 4.67 -4.14 8.51
CA LEU A 156 4.33 -2.81 8.04
C LEU A 156 4.95 -1.76 8.98
N ASP A 157 5.58 -0.74 8.39
CA ASP A 157 6.13 0.39 9.16
C ASP A 157 5.04 1.05 10.01
N LYS A 158 5.41 1.54 11.19
CA LYS A 158 4.47 2.15 12.13
C LYS A 158 3.73 3.35 11.51
N GLN A 159 4.43 4.19 10.75
CA GLN A 159 3.81 5.36 10.12
C GLN A 159 2.74 4.95 9.11
N LEU A 160 2.96 3.87 8.35
CA LEU A 160 1.96 3.33 7.43
C LEU A 160 0.78 2.69 8.19
N ARG A 161 1.03 2.02 9.31
CA ARG A 161 -0.05 1.49 10.16
C ARG A 161 -0.95 2.58 10.71
N ASP A 162 -0.35 3.71 11.13
CA ASP A 162 -1.08 4.85 11.71
C ASP A 162 -2.00 5.55 10.68
N ILE A 163 -1.72 5.44 9.37
CA ILE A 163 -2.55 6.01 8.30
C ILE A 163 -3.41 4.97 7.56
N THR A 164 -3.30 3.70 7.93
CA THR A 164 -4.14 2.64 7.34
C THR A 164 -5.59 2.83 7.76
N SER A 165 -6.50 2.76 6.81
CA SER A 165 -7.93 2.91 7.05
C SER A 165 -8.53 1.65 7.63
N ASP A 166 -8.26 0.50 7.02
CA ASP A 166 -8.75 -0.80 7.48
C ASP A 166 -7.79 -1.94 7.15
N VAL A 167 -7.98 -3.05 7.85
CA VAL A 167 -7.21 -4.27 7.69
C VAL A 167 -8.14 -5.43 7.35
N THR A 168 -7.93 -6.01 6.19
CA THR A 168 -8.64 -7.21 5.74
C THR A 168 -7.82 -8.46 6.06
N VAL A 169 -8.21 -9.19 7.08
CA VAL A 169 -7.57 -10.47 7.43
C VAL A 169 -8.13 -11.57 6.54
N CYS A 170 -7.26 -12.12 5.69
CA CYS A 170 -7.57 -13.20 4.75
C CYS A 170 -7.24 -14.55 5.38
N SER A 171 -8.15 -15.51 5.30
CA SER A 171 -7.95 -16.87 5.78
C SER A 171 -8.56 -17.88 4.80
N ALA A 172 -7.79 -18.92 4.48
CA ALA A 172 -8.27 -20.06 3.71
C ALA A 172 -8.85 -21.12 4.66
N TRP A 173 -9.96 -21.72 4.29
CA TRP A 173 -10.59 -22.78 5.11
C TRP A 173 -9.78 -24.07 5.13
N PHE A 174 -9.10 -24.36 4.01
CA PHE A 174 -8.30 -25.57 3.86
C PHE A 174 -6.86 -25.19 3.49
N PRO A 175 -5.87 -25.99 3.91
CA PRO A 175 -4.49 -25.79 3.51
C PRO A 175 -4.29 -26.03 2.01
N HIS A 176 -3.18 -25.54 1.46
CA HIS A 176 -2.77 -25.85 0.10
C HIS A 176 -2.68 -27.36 -0.12
N PRO A 177 -3.14 -27.94 -1.25
CA PRO A 177 -3.62 -27.29 -2.48
C PRO A 177 -5.13 -26.96 -2.50
N PHE A 178 -5.88 -27.26 -1.45
CA PHE A 178 -7.35 -27.12 -1.41
C PHE A 178 -7.84 -25.76 -0.91
N SER A 179 -6.97 -24.76 -0.83
CA SER A 179 -7.22 -23.41 -0.30
C SER A 179 -8.06 -22.53 -1.24
N ARG A 180 -9.16 -23.09 -1.80
CA ARG A 180 -10.03 -22.33 -2.72
C ARG A 180 -11.09 -21.49 -2.04
N MET A 181 -11.47 -21.80 -0.81
CA MET A 181 -12.46 -21.06 -0.04
C MET A 181 -11.77 -20.08 0.89
N ILE A 182 -11.96 -18.80 0.63
CA ILE A 182 -11.34 -17.70 1.37
C ILE A 182 -12.40 -16.94 2.15
N THR A 183 -12.08 -16.62 3.39
CA THR A 183 -12.84 -15.69 4.24
C THR A 183 -12.01 -14.45 4.48
N ASN A 184 -12.58 -13.29 4.20
CA ASN A 184 -12.01 -11.99 4.48
C ASN A 184 -12.79 -11.35 5.64
N ARG A 185 -12.10 -10.94 6.70
CA ARG A 185 -12.66 -10.18 7.81
C ARG A 185 -12.02 -8.81 7.84
N ILE A 186 -12.83 -7.78 7.79
CA ILE A 186 -12.39 -6.39 7.75
C ILE A 186 -12.50 -5.80 9.15
N TYR A 187 -11.42 -5.18 9.60
CA TYR A 187 -11.31 -4.53 10.90
C TYR A 187 -10.87 -3.08 10.72
N ASP A 188 -11.27 -2.22 11.62
CA ASP A 188 -10.66 -0.90 11.76
C ASP A 188 -9.16 -1.04 12.09
N ALA A 189 -8.31 -0.30 11.39
CA ALA A 189 -6.85 -0.47 11.52
C ALA A 189 -6.34 -0.08 12.91
N TYR A 190 -6.90 0.97 13.51
CA TYR A 190 -6.53 1.41 14.86
C TYR A 190 -6.92 0.38 15.91
N GLU A 191 -8.15 -0.15 15.84
CA GLU A 191 -8.61 -1.20 16.76
C GLU A 191 -7.80 -2.48 16.58
N TYR A 192 -7.41 -2.80 15.34
CA TYR A 192 -6.56 -3.95 15.03
C TYR A 192 -5.14 -3.81 15.63
N ASP A 193 -4.54 -2.62 15.53
CA ASP A 193 -3.21 -2.34 16.13
C ASP A 193 -3.25 -2.46 17.66
N LEU A 194 -4.30 -1.94 18.30
CA LEU A 194 -4.52 -2.10 19.74
C LEU A 194 -4.74 -3.55 20.15
N PHE A 195 -5.46 -4.34 19.36
CA PHE A 195 -5.63 -5.78 19.58
C PHE A 195 -4.29 -6.51 19.47
N CYS A 196 -3.44 -6.19 18.49
CA CYS A 196 -2.11 -6.76 18.36
C CYS A 196 -1.22 -6.45 19.58
N ALA A 197 -1.36 -5.25 20.16
CA ALA A 197 -0.65 -4.87 21.39
C ALA A 197 -1.22 -5.54 22.64
N ASN A 198 -2.53 -5.77 22.71
CA ASN A 198 -3.21 -6.42 23.83
C ASN A 198 -4.32 -7.38 23.33
N PRO A 199 -4.00 -8.67 23.12
CA PRO A 199 -4.95 -9.66 22.60
C PRO A 199 -6.16 -9.96 23.51
N LEU A 200 -6.18 -9.49 24.74
CA LEU A 200 -7.34 -9.62 25.64
C LEU A 200 -8.46 -8.63 25.32
N ARG A 201 -8.15 -7.62 24.50
CA ARG A 201 -9.14 -6.63 24.07
C ARG A 201 -10.08 -7.25 23.03
N PRO A 202 -11.40 -7.05 23.12
CA PRO A 202 -12.33 -7.52 22.10
C PRO A 202 -12.08 -6.77 20.78
N LEU A 203 -12.01 -7.51 19.67
CA LEU A 203 -11.86 -6.96 18.33
C LEU A 203 -13.16 -7.11 17.54
N LEU A 204 -13.80 -5.99 17.20
CA LEU A 204 -15.04 -5.98 16.44
C LEU A 204 -14.78 -6.03 14.95
N THR A 205 -15.43 -6.97 14.26
CA THR A 205 -15.38 -7.09 12.81
C THR A 205 -16.32 -6.05 12.18
N LEU A 206 -15.81 -5.17 11.31
CA LEU A 206 -16.62 -4.22 10.55
C LEU A 206 -17.46 -4.93 9.49
N SER A 207 -16.86 -5.89 8.79
CA SER A 207 -17.52 -6.69 7.76
C SER A 207 -16.81 -8.02 7.58
N ALA A 208 -17.54 -9.03 7.10
CA ALA A 208 -16.96 -10.31 6.74
C ALA A 208 -17.53 -10.77 5.40
N THR A 209 -16.66 -11.25 4.52
CA THR A 209 -17.04 -11.80 3.22
C THR A 209 -16.35 -13.14 3.00
N ALA A 210 -17.01 -14.04 2.27
CA ALA A 210 -16.40 -15.30 1.86
C ALA A 210 -16.58 -15.48 0.34
N TYR A 211 -15.58 -16.07 -0.30
CA TYR A 211 -15.63 -16.35 -1.73
C TYR A 211 -14.83 -17.57 -2.10
N ILE A 212 -15.10 -18.11 -3.30
CA ILE A 212 -14.36 -19.23 -3.86
C ILE A 212 -13.39 -18.71 -4.92
N GLN A 213 -12.12 -19.07 -4.81
CA GLN A 213 -11.10 -18.84 -5.83
C GLN A 213 -11.37 -19.73 -7.05
N THR A 214 -12.28 -19.32 -7.92
CA THR A 214 -12.50 -19.95 -9.22
C THR A 214 -11.27 -19.75 -10.13
N ASP A 215 -11.14 -20.55 -11.16
CA ASP A 215 -10.04 -20.40 -12.12
C ASP A 215 -10.09 -19.03 -12.83
N LYS A 216 -11.30 -18.47 -13.01
CA LYS A 216 -11.48 -17.10 -13.50
C LYS A 216 -10.85 -16.07 -12.56
N VAL A 217 -11.05 -16.19 -11.27
CA VAL A 217 -10.48 -15.26 -10.25
C VAL A 217 -8.96 -15.44 -10.16
N ARG A 218 -8.47 -16.67 -10.19
CA ARG A 218 -7.03 -16.96 -10.22
C ARG A 218 -6.34 -16.47 -11.50
N GLY A 219 -7.04 -16.47 -12.64
CA GLY A 219 -6.54 -15.96 -13.91
C GLY A 219 -6.53 -14.43 -14.04
N LEU A 220 -6.86 -13.67 -12.97
CA LEU A 220 -6.81 -12.21 -12.98
C LEU A 220 -5.38 -11.65 -12.83
N TYR A 221 -4.42 -12.45 -12.39
CA TYR A 221 -3.04 -12.03 -12.19
C TYR A 221 -2.08 -13.22 -12.34
N ASP A 222 -0.83 -12.93 -12.69
CA ASP A 222 0.25 -13.90 -12.77
C ASP A 222 1.26 -13.69 -11.64
N THR A 223 1.44 -14.72 -10.79
CA THR A 223 2.38 -14.69 -9.67
C THR A 223 3.80 -15.09 -10.04
N LYS A 224 4.00 -15.76 -11.19
CA LYS A 224 5.30 -16.30 -11.59
C LYS A 224 6.24 -15.21 -12.11
N GLU A 225 5.70 -14.19 -12.77
CA GLU A 225 6.50 -13.12 -13.39
C GLU A 225 7.22 -12.24 -12.36
N MET A 226 6.69 -12.12 -11.14
CA MET A 226 7.36 -11.39 -10.07
C MET A 226 8.69 -12.05 -9.64
N VAL A 227 8.76 -13.37 -9.68
CA VAL A 227 9.99 -14.13 -9.40
C VAL A 227 11.00 -13.94 -10.54
N ASP A 228 10.54 -13.97 -11.79
CA ASP A 228 11.40 -13.81 -12.96
C ASP A 228 11.99 -12.39 -13.03
N THR A 229 11.23 -11.37 -12.69
CA THR A 229 11.70 -9.97 -12.66
C THR A 229 12.73 -9.74 -11.56
N LEU A 230 12.56 -10.34 -10.39
CA LEU A 230 13.55 -10.26 -9.29
C LEU A 230 14.84 -10.99 -9.62
N LEU A 231 14.77 -12.08 -10.39
CA LEU A 231 15.96 -12.82 -10.86
C LEU A 231 16.70 -12.10 -12.01
N GLN A 232 16.00 -11.23 -12.75
CA GLN A 232 16.59 -10.44 -13.86
C GLN A 232 17.13 -9.08 -13.39
N MET A 233 16.75 -8.59 -12.23
CA MET A 233 17.37 -7.42 -11.62
C MET A 233 18.76 -7.82 -11.12
N GLU A 234 19.81 -7.61 -11.94
CA GLU A 234 21.16 -7.46 -11.42
C GLU A 234 21.11 -6.34 -10.37
N TYR A 235 21.72 -6.59 -9.23
CA TYR A 235 21.79 -5.65 -8.11
C TYR A 235 22.60 -4.43 -8.56
N VAL A 236 21.93 -3.47 -9.16
CA VAL A 236 22.52 -2.17 -9.48
C VAL A 236 22.52 -1.39 -8.19
N ASP A 237 23.68 -1.02 -7.71
CA ASP A 237 23.84 -0.23 -6.48
C ASP A 237 23.08 1.10 -6.64
N ASP A 238 22.28 1.49 -5.63
CA ASP A 238 21.46 2.72 -5.66
C ASP A 238 22.26 3.98 -6.03
N SER A 239 23.58 3.96 -5.80
CA SER A 239 24.50 5.02 -6.21
C SER A 239 24.66 5.14 -7.73
N GLU A 240 24.59 4.06 -8.49
CA GLU A 240 24.65 4.07 -9.96
C GLU A 240 23.33 4.55 -10.59
N VAL A 241 22.21 4.18 -9.99
CA VAL A 241 20.89 4.64 -10.47
C VAL A 241 20.76 6.15 -10.30
N LEU A 242 21.25 6.70 -9.18
CA LEU A 242 21.25 8.13 -8.90
C LEU A 242 22.22 8.91 -9.81
N ALA A 243 23.41 8.36 -10.11
CA ALA A 243 24.39 8.97 -11.00
C ALA A 243 23.86 9.06 -12.45
N ASN A 244 23.19 8.01 -12.93
CA ASN A 244 22.56 7.98 -14.25
C ASN A 244 21.38 8.95 -14.40
N GLN A 245 20.63 9.18 -13.31
CA GLN A 245 19.50 10.14 -13.31
C GLN A 245 19.97 11.60 -13.21
N ALA A 246 21.12 11.86 -12.61
CA ALA A 246 21.67 13.20 -12.47
C ALA A 246 22.47 13.68 -13.71
N GLY A 247 22.65 12.84 -14.75
CA GLY A 247 23.47 13.17 -15.91
C GLY A 247 24.96 13.34 -15.58
N VAL A 248 25.39 12.91 -14.40
CA VAL A 248 26.79 12.94 -13.97
C VAL A 248 27.40 11.61 -14.36
N VAL A 249 28.31 11.64 -15.35
CA VAL A 249 29.14 10.49 -15.67
C VAL A 249 30.02 10.23 -14.44
N PRO A 250 30.02 9.05 -13.82
CA PRO A 250 30.92 8.78 -12.72
C PRO A 250 32.35 8.77 -13.26
N ASP A 251 33.15 9.68 -12.77
CA ASP A 251 34.62 9.61 -13.00
C ASP A 251 35.08 8.24 -12.47
N LEU A 252 35.57 7.42 -13.39
CA LEU A 252 36.22 6.14 -13.13
C LEU A 252 37.50 6.42 -12.30
N VAL A 253 37.34 6.52 -11.00
CA VAL A 253 38.49 6.53 -10.08
C VAL A 253 39.07 5.12 -10.10
N GLN A 254 40.22 5.02 -10.77
CA GLN A 254 40.94 3.76 -10.95
C GLN A 254 41.29 3.15 -9.59
N PRO A 255 41.21 1.81 -9.44
CA PRO A 255 41.41 1.15 -8.13
C PRO A 255 42.86 1.18 -7.61
N GLU A 256 43.82 1.73 -8.33
CA GLU A 256 45.23 1.67 -7.97
C GLU A 256 45.66 2.67 -6.88
N GLU A 257 45.03 3.82 -6.76
CA GLU A 257 45.45 4.81 -5.74
C GLU A 257 45.17 4.41 -4.30
N LYS A 258 44.13 3.57 -4.05
CA LYS A 258 43.81 3.12 -2.68
C LYS A 258 44.84 2.11 -2.12
N LYS A 259 45.62 1.43 -2.97
CA LYS A 259 46.70 0.52 -2.52
C LYS A 259 47.99 1.26 -2.11
N GLN A 260 48.27 2.38 -2.71
CA GLN A 260 49.48 3.17 -2.36
C GLN A 260 49.30 3.95 -1.05
N GLN A 261 48.13 4.51 -0.77
CA GLN A 261 47.87 5.22 0.50
C GLN A 261 47.86 4.29 1.74
N ARG A 262 47.47 3.03 1.58
CA ARG A 262 47.59 2.04 2.66
C ARG A 262 49.01 1.59 2.96
N LYS A 263 49.92 1.55 1.94
CA LYS A 263 51.33 1.19 2.13
C LYS A 263 52.12 2.31 2.80
N THR A 264 51.86 3.59 2.49
CA THR A 264 52.51 4.73 3.14
C THR A 264 52.07 4.94 4.57
N ARG A 265 50.81 4.69 4.92
CA ARG A 265 50.32 4.78 6.31
C ARG A 265 50.88 3.68 7.24
N ASN A 266 51.14 2.47 6.70
CA ASN A 266 51.74 1.37 7.47
C ASN A 266 53.30 1.50 7.56
N ALA A 267 53.95 2.28 6.71
CA ALA A 267 55.37 2.57 6.81
C ALA A 267 55.69 3.65 7.88
N MET A 268 54.79 4.65 8.06
CA MET A 268 54.92 5.67 9.08
C MET A 268 54.62 5.19 10.52
N SER A 269 53.83 4.12 10.71
CA SER A 269 53.53 3.56 12.02
C SER A 269 54.59 2.64 12.60
N ARG A 270 55.66 2.26 11.82
CA ARG A 270 56.72 1.34 12.24
C ARG A 270 58.09 2.05 12.45
N GLY A 271 58.15 3.38 12.27
CA GLY A 271 59.41 4.15 12.38
C GLY A 271 59.57 4.97 13.67
N GLY A 272 58.80 4.71 14.71
CA GLY A 272 58.86 5.49 15.94
C GLY A 272 59.14 4.63 17.17
N LEU A 273 60.32 4.04 17.26
CA LEU A 273 60.92 3.53 18.51
C LEU A 273 62.40 3.18 18.25
N LEU A 274 63.24 4.17 18.41
CA LEU A 274 64.63 4.07 18.89
C LEU A 274 64.99 5.41 19.52
#